data_e533ab23889f97706dfe6315a7d6f800
#
_entry.id   e533ab23889f97706dfe6315a7d6f800
#
_cell.length_a   1.000
_cell.length_b   1.000
_cell.length_c   1.000
_cell.angle_alpha   90.00
_cell.angle_beta   90.00
_cell.angle_gamma   90.00
#
_symmetry.space_group_name_H-M   'P 1'
#
loop_
_entity.id
_entity.type
_entity.pdbx_description
1 polymer ?
#
loop_
_entity_poly.entity_id
_entity_poly.type
_entity_poly.pdbx_seq_one_letter_code
_entity_poly.pdbx_strand_id
1 'polypeptide(L)'
;MRDLSRQYGPLMLLHLGPTPTIVVSSPDAAREIMKTHDVSFASRPISTTVGILTNGGKGIGFTSYGEHWMQMRKICVLELLSTRRVQSFRSIREEEVNNLIKYVNSYTSHCQHVNLSKRLISTINDMTTRAIIGTRLVSSAVKIAERSKQEIDRILDEVIEQHRERMIATGESKEEDLLSVLLRLHDEETLANPLDMDKIRAVIMDLFAAGSEPSSTTLEWAMSELIRNPTTMEKAQSEVRRIIKRSSTVTESDLDKLHYMHLVIKETLRLHPPTPLLLPRECREPCRIFDYDIPKGTRVFINSWAIGRDPKYWEDPEEFKPERFMNSSIDFKGNDFEFIPFGSGRRICAGLSFGLSSVEMVLANLLYHFDWKLGNGLEPDEIDMSESIGLTARRKTPLLLFPVPYETDMGING
;
A
#
# COMPACT_ATOMS: atom_id res chain seq x y z
N MET A 1 -5.92 12.27 -18.04
CA MET A 1 -6.75 12.89 -16.97
C MET A 1 -6.21 14.27 -16.55
N ARG A 2 -4.93 14.41 -16.16
CA ARG A 2 -4.35 15.72 -15.79
C ARG A 2 -4.49 16.78 -16.91
N ASP A 3 -4.16 16.45 -18.13
CA ASP A 3 -4.21 17.42 -19.23
C ASP A 3 -5.63 17.84 -19.56
N LEU A 4 -6.58 16.90 -19.42
CA LEU A 4 -8.01 17.22 -19.53
C LEU A 4 -8.48 18.14 -18.39
N SER A 5 -8.00 17.93 -17.17
CA SER A 5 -8.37 18.80 -16.05
C SER A 5 -7.82 20.23 -16.18
N ARG A 6 -6.69 20.41 -16.88
CA ARG A 6 -6.17 21.76 -17.23
C ARG A 6 -7.08 22.48 -18.22
N GLN A 7 -7.75 21.74 -19.12
CA GLN A 7 -8.64 22.29 -20.12
C GLN A 7 -10.07 22.50 -19.60
N TYR A 8 -10.61 21.54 -18.83
CA TYR A 8 -12.01 21.50 -18.43
C TYR A 8 -12.24 21.83 -16.94
N GLY A 9 -11.17 22.16 -16.22
CA GLY A 9 -11.23 22.50 -14.80
C GLY A 9 -10.98 21.33 -13.85
N PRO A 10 -10.77 21.64 -12.56
CA PRO A 10 -10.37 20.66 -11.54
C PRO A 10 -11.51 19.71 -11.12
N LEU A 11 -12.74 20.03 -11.46
CA LEU A 11 -13.93 19.20 -11.26
C LEU A 11 -14.55 18.92 -12.64
N MET A 12 -14.17 17.79 -13.23
CA MET A 12 -14.50 17.47 -14.63
C MET A 12 -15.51 16.33 -14.69
N LEU A 13 -16.61 16.53 -15.43
CA LEU A 13 -17.60 15.49 -15.70
C LEU A 13 -17.21 14.70 -16.95
N LEU A 14 -17.19 13.39 -16.82
CA LEU A 14 -17.04 12.43 -17.90
C LEU A 14 -18.23 11.48 -17.95
N HIS A 15 -18.58 11.02 -19.14
CA HIS A 15 -19.54 9.93 -19.32
C HIS A 15 -18.78 8.64 -19.65
N LEU A 16 -18.59 7.78 -18.66
CA LEU A 16 -17.99 6.46 -18.83
C LEU A 16 -19.10 5.42 -19.01
N GLY A 17 -19.50 5.21 -20.25
CA GLY A 17 -20.74 4.49 -20.58
C GLY A 17 -21.96 5.28 -20.10
N PRO A 18 -22.97 4.62 -19.50
CA PRO A 18 -24.18 5.28 -19.00
C PRO A 18 -24.00 6.01 -17.66
N THR A 19 -22.85 5.87 -17.01
CA THR A 19 -22.64 6.38 -15.64
C THR A 19 -21.94 7.74 -15.66
N PRO A 20 -22.57 8.83 -15.16
CA PRO A 20 -21.90 10.08 -14.98
C PRO A 20 -20.75 9.92 -13.97
N THR A 21 -19.58 10.39 -14.36
CA THR A 21 -18.36 10.20 -13.59
C THR A 21 -17.62 11.51 -13.43
N ILE A 22 -17.39 11.94 -12.20
CA ILE A 22 -16.61 13.13 -11.88
C ILE A 22 -15.19 12.73 -11.61
N VAL A 23 -14.24 13.47 -12.19
CA VAL A 23 -12.82 13.40 -11.88
C VAL A 23 -12.41 14.68 -11.18
N VAL A 24 -11.86 14.52 -9.98
CA VAL A 24 -11.42 15.58 -9.09
C VAL A 24 -9.90 15.68 -9.17
N SER A 25 -9.36 16.83 -9.55
CA SER A 25 -7.93 17.02 -9.78
C SER A 25 -7.35 18.24 -9.05
N SER A 26 -8.03 18.75 -8.00
CA SER A 26 -7.48 19.79 -7.12
C SER A 26 -7.71 19.47 -5.65
N PRO A 27 -6.83 19.96 -4.75
CA PRO A 27 -6.98 19.83 -3.30
C PRO A 27 -8.31 20.36 -2.78
N ASP A 28 -8.75 21.54 -3.27
CA ASP A 28 -9.97 22.19 -2.81
C ASP A 28 -11.21 21.34 -3.14
N ALA A 29 -11.32 20.83 -4.37
CA ALA A 29 -12.42 19.96 -4.76
C ALA A 29 -12.36 18.59 -4.05
N ALA A 30 -11.16 18.05 -3.80
CA ALA A 30 -10.99 16.85 -3.00
C ALA A 30 -11.43 17.04 -1.56
N ARG A 31 -11.15 18.20 -0.95
CA ARG A 31 -11.61 18.60 0.40
C ARG A 31 -13.14 18.67 0.48
N GLU A 32 -13.78 19.29 -0.52
CA GLU A 32 -15.25 19.35 -0.58
C GLU A 32 -15.87 17.95 -0.55
N ILE A 33 -15.36 17.02 -1.35
CA ILE A 33 -15.89 15.66 -1.47
C ILE A 33 -15.54 14.77 -0.28
N MET A 34 -14.30 14.85 0.21
CA MET A 34 -13.78 13.88 1.17
C MET A 34 -13.86 14.35 2.63
N LYS A 35 -14.19 15.64 2.88
CA LYS A 35 -14.32 16.22 4.21
C LYS A 35 -15.65 16.93 4.38
N THR A 36 -15.98 17.94 3.58
CA THR A 36 -17.21 18.73 3.72
C THR A 36 -18.44 17.88 3.46
N HIS A 37 -18.48 17.13 2.36
CA HIS A 37 -19.57 16.24 1.96
C HIS A 37 -19.23 14.75 2.12
N ASP A 38 -18.34 14.41 3.07
CA ASP A 38 -17.78 13.05 3.22
C ASP A 38 -18.85 11.94 3.28
N VAL A 39 -19.95 12.16 4.01
CA VAL A 39 -21.04 11.17 4.14
C VAL A 39 -21.75 10.96 2.80
N SER A 40 -22.01 12.04 2.05
CA SER A 40 -22.69 11.96 0.76
C SER A 40 -21.87 11.23 -0.29
N PHE A 41 -20.54 11.19 -0.16
CA PHE A 41 -19.60 10.46 -1.04
C PHE A 41 -18.94 9.26 -0.38
N ALA A 42 -19.47 8.77 0.74
CA ALA A 42 -18.85 7.64 1.44
C ALA A 42 -19.18 6.26 0.83
N SER A 43 -20.14 6.14 -0.10
CA SER A 43 -20.42 4.87 -0.78
C SER A 43 -19.43 4.53 -1.87
N ARG A 44 -19.46 3.26 -2.30
CA ARG A 44 -18.65 2.71 -3.40
C ARG A 44 -19.57 2.23 -4.51
N PRO A 45 -19.26 2.52 -5.78
CA PRO A 45 -19.99 1.92 -6.89
C PRO A 45 -19.62 0.44 -7.00
N ILE A 46 -20.61 -0.42 -7.03
CA ILE A 46 -20.42 -1.87 -7.20
C ILE A 46 -20.76 -2.24 -8.64
N SER A 47 -19.75 -2.43 -9.48
CA SER A 47 -19.92 -3.04 -10.80
C SER A 47 -20.11 -4.55 -10.65
N THR A 48 -20.62 -5.22 -11.70
CA THR A 48 -20.77 -6.69 -11.70
C THR A 48 -19.46 -7.40 -11.34
N THR A 49 -18.34 -6.99 -11.94
CA THR A 49 -17.02 -7.57 -11.65
C THR A 49 -16.60 -7.36 -10.21
N VAL A 50 -16.74 -6.13 -9.70
CA VAL A 50 -16.42 -5.83 -8.29
C VAL A 50 -17.32 -6.63 -7.35
N GLY A 51 -18.62 -6.73 -7.65
CA GLY A 51 -19.56 -7.51 -6.85
C GLY A 51 -19.18 -8.99 -6.79
N ILE A 52 -18.78 -9.60 -7.91
CA ILE A 52 -18.31 -10.98 -7.95
C ILE A 52 -17.04 -11.14 -7.08
N LEU A 53 -16.03 -10.31 -7.28
CA LEU A 53 -14.73 -10.44 -6.60
C LEU A 53 -14.81 -10.15 -5.08
N THR A 54 -15.75 -9.31 -4.66
CA THR A 54 -15.84 -8.83 -3.26
C THR A 54 -17.04 -9.43 -2.50
N ASN A 55 -17.61 -10.54 -2.96
CA ASN A 55 -18.81 -11.13 -2.35
C ASN A 55 -19.99 -10.14 -2.19
N GLY A 56 -20.27 -9.37 -3.23
CA GLY A 56 -21.31 -8.33 -3.18
C GLY A 56 -20.90 -7.11 -2.36
N GLY A 57 -19.60 -6.90 -2.14
CA GLY A 57 -19.10 -5.81 -1.30
C GLY A 57 -19.27 -6.07 0.19
N LYS A 58 -19.09 -7.31 0.67
CA LYS A 58 -19.22 -7.67 2.10
C LYS A 58 -17.99 -7.31 2.95
N GLY A 59 -16.84 -7.00 2.34
CA GLY A 59 -15.62 -6.58 3.03
C GLY A 59 -15.63 -5.13 3.49
N ILE A 60 -14.47 -4.47 3.43
CA ILE A 60 -14.30 -3.06 3.83
C ILE A 60 -14.04 -2.13 2.64
N GLY A 61 -13.39 -2.63 1.59
CA GLY A 61 -12.93 -1.83 0.46
C GLY A 61 -14.06 -1.28 -0.39
N PHE A 62 -15.01 -2.15 -0.81
CA PHE A 62 -16.07 -1.83 -1.74
C PHE A 62 -17.49 -1.85 -1.15
N THR A 63 -17.63 -2.08 0.14
CA THR A 63 -18.93 -2.02 0.84
C THR A 63 -19.52 -0.61 0.77
N SER A 64 -20.81 -0.49 0.44
CA SER A 64 -21.54 0.77 0.53
C SER A 64 -21.57 1.30 1.95
N TYR A 65 -21.62 2.62 2.11
CA TYR A 65 -21.67 3.25 3.43
C TYR A 65 -23.01 2.93 4.14
N GLY A 66 -22.93 2.44 5.37
CA GLY A 66 -24.05 2.04 6.20
C GLY A 66 -23.58 1.32 7.45
N GLU A 67 -24.50 0.78 8.24
CA GLU A 67 -24.21 0.12 9.53
C GLU A 67 -23.21 -1.03 9.38
N HIS A 68 -23.40 -1.87 8.36
CA HIS A 68 -22.49 -2.96 8.07
C HIS A 68 -21.05 -2.46 7.83
N TRP A 69 -20.88 -1.46 6.96
CA TRP A 69 -19.56 -0.91 6.71
C TRP A 69 -18.95 -0.27 7.97
N MET A 70 -19.74 0.46 8.75
CA MET A 70 -19.26 1.08 9.99
C MET A 70 -18.76 0.03 10.98
N GLN A 71 -19.47 -1.08 11.14
CA GLN A 71 -19.04 -2.19 11.99
C GLN A 71 -17.75 -2.83 11.46
N MET A 72 -17.70 -3.17 10.15
CA MET A 72 -16.51 -3.76 9.53
C MET A 72 -15.30 -2.83 9.64
N ARG A 73 -15.49 -1.53 9.41
CA ARG A 73 -14.45 -0.51 9.60
C ARG A 73 -13.93 -0.46 11.03
N LYS A 74 -14.83 -0.54 12.02
CA LYS A 74 -14.48 -0.57 13.44
C LYS A 74 -13.63 -1.79 13.77
N ILE A 75 -14.02 -2.97 13.33
CA ILE A 75 -13.24 -4.21 13.50
C ILE A 75 -11.86 -4.06 12.87
N CYS A 76 -11.79 -3.64 11.61
CA CYS A 76 -10.51 -3.49 10.93
C CYS A 76 -9.57 -2.51 11.63
N VAL A 77 -10.06 -1.35 12.11
CA VAL A 77 -9.21 -0.31 12.71
C VAL A 77 -8.83 -0.64 14.15
N LEU A 78 -9.73 -1.22 14.94
CA LEU A 78 -9.49 -1.44 16.37
C LEU A 78 -8.87 -2.81 16.67
N GLU A 79 -9.31 -3.85 15.97
CA GLU A 79 -8.91 -5.22 16.27
C GLU A 79 -7.79 -5.72 15.34
N LEU A 80 -7.87 -5.42 14.02
CA LEU A 80 -6.98 -6.01 13.05
C LEU A 80 -5.75 -5.14 12.73
N LEU A 81 -5.92 -3.81 12.64
CA LEU A 81 -4.90 -2.88 12.13
C LEU A 81 -4.58 -1.75 13.12
N SER A 82 -4.91 -1.93 14.40
CA SER A 82 -4.50 -1.00 15.45
C SER A 82 -2.96 -0.96 15.58
N THR A 83 -2.42 0.14 16.06
CA THR A 83 -0.96 0.28 16.25
C THR A 83 -0.35 -0.87 17.04
N ARG A 84 -1.02 -1.30 18.12
CA ARG A 84 -0.58 -2.44 18.93
C ARG A 84 -0.53 -3.73 18.11
N ARG A 85 -1.56 -3.99 17.29
CA ARG A 85 -1.62 -5.18 16.44
C ARG A 85 -0.56 -5.14 15.34
N VAL A 86 -0.35 -4.00 14.70
CA VAL A 86 0.72 -3.83 13.69
C VAL A 86 2.09 -4.07 14.31
N GLN A 87 2.33 -3.59 15.54
CA GLN A 87 3.58 -3.84 16.27
C GLN A 87 3.78 -5.32 16.64
N SER A 88 2.72 -6.08 16.93
CA SER A 88 2.86 -7.52 17.22
C SER A 88 3.37 -8.33 16.03
N PHE A 89 3.23 -7.85 14.80
CA PHE A 89 3.78 -8.49 13.59
C PHE A 89 5.24 -8.10 13.29
N ARG A 90 5.93 -7.46 14.23
CA ARG A 90 7.34 -7.08 14.08
C ARG A 90 8.24 -8.26 13.74
N SER A 91 8.13 -9.37 14.45
CA SER A 91 8.92 -10.59 14.22
C SER A 91 8.75 -11.10 12.78
N ILE A 92 7.52 -11.08 12.27
CA ILE A 92 7.22 -11.48 10.88
C ILE A 92 7.97 -10.57 9.88
N ARG A 93 7.90 -9.24 10.08
CA ARG A 93 8.60 -8.30 9.19
C ARG A 93 10.10 -8.49 9.22
N GLU A 94 10.69 -8.63 10.41
CA GLU A 94 12.13 -8.84 10.58
C GLU A 94 12.61 -10.14 9.93
N GLU A 95 11.87 -11.24 10.09
CA GLU A 95 12.20 -12.52 9.46
C GLU A 95 12.10 -12.47 7.94
N GLU A 96 11.02 -11.88 7.38
CA GLU A 96 10.85 -11.82 5.93
C GLU A 96 11.86 -10.87 5.27
N VAL A 97 12.24 -9.80 5.95
CA VAL A 97 13.35 -8.93 5.51
C VAL A 97 14.67 -9.71 5.53
N ASN A 98 14.97 -10.46 6.59
CA ASN A 98 16.18 -11.30 6.62
C ASN A 98 16.22 -12.31 5.47
N ASN A 99 15.06 -12.89 5.10
CA ASN A 99 14.96 -13.79 3.94
C ASN A 99 15.18 -13.03 2.62
N LEU A 100 14.68 -11.80 2.50
CA LEU A 100 14.95 -10.92 1.37
C LEU A 100 16.45 -10.64 1.23
N ILE A 101 17.11 -10.23 2.32
CA ILE A 101 18.54 -9.91 2.31
C ILE A 101 19.39 -11.14 1.93
N LYS A 102 19.11 -12.31 2.51
CA LYS A 102 19.77 -13.56 2.13
C LYS A 102 19.59 -13.89 0.65
N TYR A 103 18.37 -13.72 0.13
CA TYR A 103 18.07 -13.93 -1.28
C TYR A 103 18.85 -12.97 -2.18
N VAL A 104 18.83 -11.67 -1.89
CA VAL A 104 19.59 -10.67 -2.67
C VAL A 104 21.09 -10.95 -2.60
N ASN A 105 21.60 -11.30 -1.42
CA ASN A 105 23.01 -11.61 -1.23
C ASN A 105 23.47 -12.81 -2.06
N SER A 106 22.61 -13.78 -2.35
CA SER A 106 22.98 -14.92 -3.21
C SER A 106 23.29 -14.53 -4.66
N TYR A 107 22.89 -13.35 -5.11
CA TYR A 107 23.20 -12.82 -6.45
C TYR A 107 24.53 -12.09 -6.53
N THR A 108 25.09 -11.65 -5.40
CA THR A 108 26.34 -10.89 -5.36
C THR A 108 27.56 -11.71 -5.81
N SER A 109 27.62 -13.00 -5.42
CA SER A 109 28.72 -13.91 -5.73
C SER A 109 28.82 -14.26 -7.23
N HIS A 110 27.76 -14.07 -8.00
CA HIS A 110 27.69 -14.45 -9.41
C HIS A 110 27.62 -13.27 -10.38
N CYS A 111 27.76 -12.04 -9.88
CA CYS A 111 27.58 -10.82 -10.68
C CYS A 111 26.30 -10.87 -11.54
N GLN A 112 25.21 -11.36 -10.97
CA GLN A 112 23.92 -11.48 -11.63
C GLN A 112 22.97 -10.39 -11.17
N HIS A 113 22.10 -9.94 -12.08
CA HIS A 113 21.02 -9.02 -11.70
C HIS A 113 19.91 -9.76 -10.94
N VAL A 114 19.37 -9.11 -9.93
CA VAL A 114 18.17 -9.53 -9.22
C VAL A 114 16.94 -8.85 -9.82
N ASN A 115 15.87 -9.60 -10.06
CA ASN A 115 14.57 -9.02 -10.36
C ASN A 115 13.94 -8.52 -9.05
N LEU A 116 14.25 -7.25 -8.71
CA LEU A 116 13.81 -6.65 -7.46
C LEU A 116 12.30 -6.50 -7.40
N SER A 117 11.64 -6.13 -8.51
CA SER A 117 10.17 -6.05 -8.60
C SER A 117 9.49 -7.34 -8.14
N LYS A 118 9.88 -8.47 -8.73
CA LYS A 118 9.33 -9.79 -8.38
C LYS A 118 9.60 -10.16 -6.93
N ARG A 119 10.80 -9.84 -6.44
CA ARG A 119 11.18 -10.21 -5.08
C ARG A 119 10.47 -9.35 -4.03
N LEU A 120 10.29 -8.05 -4.27
CA LEU A 120 9.54 -7.16 -3.37
C LEU A 120 8.08 -7.61 -3.22
N ILE A 121 7.41 -7.93 -4.34
CA ILE A 121 6.05 -8.48 -4.31
C ILE A 121 5.98 -9.74 -3.47
N SER A 122 6.91 -10.69 -3.68
CA SER A 122 6.95 -11.93 -2.91
C SER A 122 7.15 -11.67 -1.42
N THR A 123 8.10 -10.80 -1.05
CA THR A 123 8.40 -10.50 0.35
C THR A 123 7.22 -9.85 1.07
N ILE A 124 6.58 -8.85 0.44
CA ILE A 124 5.40 -8.20 1.02
C ILE A 124 4.21 -9.16 1.10
N ASN A 125 4.01 -10.02 0.10
CA ASN A 125 2.99 -11.06 0.16
C ASN A 125 3.23 -12.03 1.33
N ASP A 126 4.47 -12.46 1.56
CA ASP A 126 4.81 -13.35 2.68
C ASP A 126 4.56 -12.67 4.03
N MET A 127 4.93 -11.39 4.19
CA MET A 127 4.62 -10.59 5.39
C MET A 127 3.11 -10.49 5.63
N THR A 128 2.37 -10.13 4.58
CA THR A 128 0.91 -9.95 4.66
C THR A 128 0.20 -11.26 4.97
N THR A 129 0.58 -12.34 4.29
CA THR A 129 0.00 -13.66 4.48
C THR A 129 0.23 -14.17 5.91
N ARG A 130 1.45 -14.06 6.39
CA ARG A 130 1.79 -14.48 7.76
C ARG A 130 1.05 -13.66 8.82
N ALA A 131 0.87 -12.36 8.59
CA ALA A 131 0.07 -11.53 9.49
C ALA A 131 -1.42 -11.92 9.50
N ILE A 132 -1.96 -12.35 8.33
CA ILE A 132 -3.39 -12.70 8.20
C ILE A 132 -3.67 -14.11 8.72
N ILE A 133 -2.87 -15.11 8.37
CA ILE A 133 -3.15 -16.54 8.61
C ILE A 133 -2.04 -17.27 9.37
N GLY A 134 -1.05 -16.58 9.91
CA GLY A 134 0.05 -17.15 10.71
C GLY A 134 1.10 -17.94 9.93
N THR A 135 0.90 -18.23 8.65
CA THR A 135 1.84 -19.00 7.80
C THR A 135 2.02 -18.39 6.43
N ARG A 136 3.06 -18.81 5.71
CA ARG A 136 3.20 -18.51 4.27
C ARG A 136 2.22 -19.33 3.47
N LEU A 137 1.55 -18.73 2.51
CA LEU A 137 0.84 -19.51 1.48
C LEU A 137 1.86 -20.13 0.53
N VAL A 138 1.69 -21.41 0.24
CA VAL A 138 2.48 -22.07 -0.79
C VAL A 138 2.23 -21.34 -2.11
N SER A 139 3.29 -21.12 -2.91
CA SER A 139 3.33 -20.26 -4.11
C SER A 139 2.23 -20.51 -5.18
N SER A 140 1.46 -21.58 -5.07
CA SER A 140 0.26 -21.83 -5.87
C SER A 140 -0.91 -20.86 -5.56
N ALA A 141 -0.98 -20.32 -4.36
CA ALA A 141 -2.04 -19.39 -3.95
C ALA A 141 -1.77 -17.93 -4.40
N VAL A 142 -0.53 -17.58 -4.78
CA VAL A 142 -0.17 -16.24 -5.30
C VAL A 142 -0.85 -15.94 -6.65
N LYS A 143 -1.31 -16.98 -7.38
CA LYS A 143 -2.09 -16.84 -8.61
C LYS A 143 -3.60 -16.67 -8.38
N ILE A 144 -4.01 -16.32 -7.17
CA ILE A 144 -5.43 -16.15 -6.81
C ILE A 144 -6.14 -15.15 -7.74
N ALA A 145 -5.48 -14.05 -8.10
CA ALA A 145 -6.07 -13.02 -8.96
C ALA A 145 -6.42 -13.50 -10.40
N GLU A 146 -5.79 -14.60 -10.85
CA GLU A 146 -6.03 -15.18 -12.18
C GLU A 146 -7.08 -16.30 -12.17
N ARG A 147 -7.64 -16.63 -11.01
CA ARG A 147 -8.55 -17.76 -10.81
C ARG A 147 -10.01 -17.33 -10.78
N SER A 148 -10.89 -18.28 -11.02
CA SER A 148 -12.33 -18.06 -10.88
C SER A 148 -12.69 -17.78 -9.41
N LYS A 149 -13.78 -17.02 -9.18
CA LYS A 149 -14.27 -16.74 -7.83
C LYS A 149 -14.49 -18.00 -6.99
N GLN A 150 -15.04 -19.05 -7.60
CA GLN A 150 -15.29 -20.33 -6.92
C GLN A 150 -13.99 -21.00 -6.45
N GLU A 151 -12.92 -20.88 -7.22
CA GLU A 151 -11.62 -21.42 -6.86
C GLU A 151 -10.96 -20.60 -5.73
N ILE A 152 -11.16 -19.28 -5.75
CA ILE A 152 -10.72 -18.40 -4.66
C ILE A 152 -11.43 -18.76 -3.35
N ASP A 153 -12.75 -18.90 -3.40
CA ASP A 153 -13.55 -19.26 -2.21
C ASP A 153 -13.13 -20.61 -1.64
N ARG A 154 -12.91 -21.61 -2.50
CA ARG A 154 -12.42 -22.93 -2.08
C ARG A 154 -11.06 -22.86 -1.39
N ILE A 155 -10.11 -22.08 -1.93
CA ILE A 155 -8.80 -21.90 -1.31
C ILE A 155 -8.94 -21.21 0.06
N LEU A 156 -9.80 -20.20 0.16
CA LEU A 156 -10.05 -19.52 1.43
C LEU A 156 -10.67 -20.44 2.46
N ASP A 157 -11.61 -21.31 2.07
CA ASP A 157 -12.21 -22.30 2.95
C ASP A 157 -11.19 -23.32 3.45
N GLU A 158 -10.34 -23.82 2.55
CA GLU A 158 -9.23 -24.72 2.91
C GLU A 158 -8.25 -24.05 3.89
N VAL A 159 -7.91 -22.78 3.66
CA VAL A 159 -7.03 -21.99 4.54
C VAL A 159 -7.66 -21.79 5.92
N ILE A 160 -8.95 -21.46 5.98
CA ILE A 160 -9.67 -21.25 7.23
C ILE A 160 -9.77 -22.56 8.03
N GLU A 161 -10.08 -23.67 7.38
CA GLU A 161 -10.17 -24.99 8.04
C GLU A 161 -8.82 -25.44 8.58
N GLN A 162 -7.76 -25.38 7.78
CA GLN A 162 -6.40 -25.68 8.23
C GLN A 162 -5.94 -24.77 9.37
N HIS A 163 -6.42 -23.52 9.40
CA HIS A 163 -6.14 -22.60 10.50
C HIS A 163 -6.83 -23.03 11.79
N ARG A 164 -8.11 -23.41 11.73
CA ARG A 164 -8.86 -23.94 12.87
C ARG A 164 -8.25 -25.21 13.42
N GLU A 165 -7.88 -26.16 12.56
CA GLU A 165 -7.18 -27.40 12.96
C GLU A 165 -5.87 -27.11 13.71
N ARG A 166 -5.08 -26.14 13.22
CA ARG A 166 -3.85 -25.71 13.90
C ARG A 166 -4.11 -25.09 15.28
N MET A 167 -5.09 -24.21 15.39
CA MET A 167 -5.46 -23.59 16.67
C MET A 167 -5.83 -24.66 17.70
N ILE A 168 -6.60 -25.67 17.31
CA ILE A 168 -6.97 -26.80 18.17
C ILE A 168 -5.74 -27.61 18.58
N ALA A 169 -4.83 -27.91 17.65
CA ALA A 169 -3.68 -28.77 17.89
C ALA A 169 -2.57 -28.12 18.74
N THR A 170 -2.40 -26.79 18.64
CA THR A 170 -1.29 -26.07 19.30
C THR A 170 -1.68 -25.41 20.61
N GLY A 171 -2.99 -25.37 20.93
CA GLY A 171 -3.52 -24.48 21.95
C GLY A 171 -3.41 -23.01 21.52
N GLU A 172 -3.93 -22.09 22.35
CA GLU A 172 -3.88 -20.65 22.02
C GLU A 172 -2.42 -20.20 21.77
N SER A 173 -2.14 -19.73 20.56
CA SER A 173 -0.85 -19.15 20.21
C SER A 173 -0.68 -17.83 20.97
N LYS A 174 0.53 -17.56 21.46
CA LYS A 174 0.87 -16.29 22.14
C LYS A 174 0.70 -15.05 21.24
N GLU A 175 0.71 -15.21 19.94
CA GLU A 175 0.53 -14.15 18.95
C GLU A 175 -0.66 -14.50 18.04
N GLU A 176 -1.78 -13.84 18.29
CA GLU A 176 -3.02 -14.00 17.55
C GLU A 176 -2.91 -13.32 16.17
N ASP A 177 -2.99 -14.07 15.08
CA ASP A 177 -3.05 -13.52 13.72
C ASP A 177 -4.45 -12.95 13.40
N LEU A 178 -4.58 -12.27 12.23
CA LEU A 178 -5.82 -11.56 11.93
C LEU A 178 -7.01 -12.49 11.69
N LEU A 179 -6.78 -13.71 11.17
CA LEU A 179 -7.83 -14.70 10.98
C LEU A 179 -8.32 -15.24 12.32
N SER A 180 -7.43 -15.50 13.29
CA SER A 180 -7.80 -15.90 14.65
C SER A 180 -8.74 -14.88 15.29
N VAL A 181 -8.44 -13.58 15.15
CA VAL A 181 -9.31 -12.50 15.65
C VAL A 181 -10.68 -12.55 14.99
N LEU A 182 -10.75 -12.71 13.67
CA LEU A 182 -12.02 -12.77 12.95
C LEU A 182 -12.86 -13.98 13.33
N LEU A 183 -12.23 -15.16 13.49
CA LEU A 183 -12.91 -16.38 13.92
C LEU A 183 -13.40 -16.27 15.36
N ARG A 184 -12.61 -15.72 16.27
CA ARG A 184 -13.05 -15.46 17.65
C ARG A 184 -14.25 -14.52 17.68
N LEU A 185 -14.25 -13.41 16.95
CA LEU A 185 -15.38 -12.50 16.86
C LEU A 185 -16.63 -13.14 16.22
N HIS A 186 -16.46 -14.11 15.34
CA HIS A 186 -17.55 -14.92 14.80
C HIS A 186 -18.16 -15.83 15.86
N ASP A 187 -17.32 -16.54 16.62
CA ASP A 187 -17.75 -17.53 17.60
C ASP A 187 -18.37 -16.88 18.86
N GLU A 188 -17.92 -15.68 19.24
CA GLU A 188 -18.45 -14.93 20.39
C GLU A 188 -19.85 -14.37 20.17
N GLU A 189 -20.33 -14.25 18.94
CA GLU A 189 -21.66 -13.71 18.56
C GLU A 189 -22.04 -12.36 19.21
N THR A 190 -21.04 -11.58 19.66
CA THR A 190 -21.23 -10.33 20.42
C THR A 190 -21.53 -9.11 19.55
N LEU A 191 -21.44 -9.27 18.25
CA LEU A 191 -21.59 -8.17 17.27
C LEU A 191 -23.06 -7.92 16.92
N ALA A 192 -23.45 -6.64 16.83
CA ALA A 192 -24.80 -6.23 16.43
C ALA A 192 -25.21 -6.81 15.05
N ASN A 193 -24.26 -6.92 14.13
CA ASN A 193 -24.39 -7.65 12.87
C ASN A 193 -23.44 -8.85 12.92
N PRO A 194 -23.92 -10.10 13.03
CA PRO A 194 -23.06 -11.28 13.09
C PRO A 194 -22.05 -11.35 11.95
N LEU A 195 -20.84 -11.77 12.28
CA LEU A 195 -19.75 -11.93 11.32
C LEU A 195 -19.85 -13.34 10.72
N ASP A 196 -20.55 -13.47 9.58
CA ASP A 196 -20.64 -14.74 8.86
C ASP A 196 -19.38 -15.06 8.06
N MET A 197 -19.26 -16.31 7.59
CA MET A 197 -18.07 -16.77 6.84
C MET A 197 -17.84 -16.00 5.53
N ASP A 198 -18.90 -15.54 4.88
CA ASP A 198 -18.76 -14.71 3.66
C ASP A 198 -18.12 -13.36 3.95
N LYS A 199 -18.44 -12.74 5.11
CA LYS A 199 -17.81 -11.49 5.55
C LYS A 199 -16.34 -11.72 5.91
N ILE A 200 -16.04 -12.84 6.57
CA ILE A 200 -14.66 -13.22 6.92
C ILE A 200 -13.85 -13.39 5.64
N ARG A 201 -14.33 -14.17 4.65
CA ARG A 201 -13.64 -14.32 3.34
C ARG A 201 -13.42 -12.98 2.65
N ALA A 202 -14.45 -12.12 2.64
CA ALA A 202 -14.35 -10.81 1.99
C ALA A 202 -13.30 -9.91 2.67
N VAL A 203 -13.24 -9.90 4.02
CA VAL A 203 -12.22 -9.13 4.76
C VAL A 203 -10.82 -9.68 4.52
N ILE A 204 -10.64 -11.00 4.55
CA ILE A 204 -9.35 -11.63 4.27
C ILE A 204 -8.88 -11.24 2.87
N MET A 205 -9.75 -11.31 1.86
CA MET A 205 -9.41 -10.89 0.49
C MET A 205 -9.04 -9.42 0.40
N ASP A 206 -9.81 -8.54 1.07
CA ASP A 206 -9.48 -7.12 1.12
C ASP A 206 -8.09 -6.87 1.77
N LEU A 207 -7.78 -7.58 2.87
CA LEU A 207 -6.50 -7.48 3.56
C LEU A 207 -5.34 -7.99 2.70
N PHE A 208 -5.50 -9.10 1.99
CA PHE A 208 -4.49 -9.62 1.07
C PHE A 208 -4.22 -8.65 -0.08
N ALA A 209 -5.26 -8.24 -0.78
CA ALA A 209 -5.13 -7.39 -1.97
C ALA A 209 -4.58 -6.01 -1.60
N ALA A 210 -5.15 -5.38 -0.56
CA ALA A 210 -4.77 -4.04 -0.14
C ALA A 210 -3.44 -3.99 0.63
N GLY A 211 -3.07 -5.04 1.35
CA GLY A 211 -1.82 -5.09 2.14
C GLY A 211 -0.58 -5.36 1.30
N SER A 212 -0.72 -6.07 0.19
CA SER A 212 0.42 -6.56 -0.59
C SER A 212 0.81 -5.63 -1.74
N GLU A 213 -0.12 -5.38 -2.63
CA GLU A 213 0.17 -4.73 -3.91
C GLU A 213 0.61 -3.27 -3.77
N PRO A 214 -0.07 -2.39 -3.00
CA PRO A 214 0.35 -0.99 -2.87
C PRO A 214 1.71 -0.83 -2.19
N SER A 215 2.01 -1.66 -1.18
CA SER A 215 3.28 -1.60 -0.44
C SER A 215 4.45 -2.02 -1.31
N SER A 216 4.32 -3.12 -2.08
CA SER A 216 5.35 -3.55 -3.02
C SER A 216 5.57 -2.55 -4.17
N THR A 217 4.50 -1.93 -4.65
CA THR A 217 4.54 -0.86 -5.67
C THR A 217 5.28 0.38 -5.15
N THR A 218 5.02 0.79 -3.91
CA THR A 218 5.74 1.91 -3.28
C THR A 218 7.24 1.63 -3.17
N LEU A 219 7.63 0.42 -2.76
CA LEU A 219 9.04 0.01 -2.68
C LEU A 219 9.72 -0.01 -4.05
N GLU A 220 9.03 -0.52 -5.05
CA GLU A 220 9.54 -0.58 -6.42
C GLU A 220 9.80 0.84 -6.96
N TRP A 221 8.87 1.77 -6.75
CA TRP A 221 9.04 3.17 -7.14
C TRP A 221 10.12 3.89 -6.31
N ALA A 222 10.17 3.67 -5.00
CA ALA A 222 11.20 4.26 -4.15
C ALA A 222 12.60 3.85 -4.61
N MET A 223 12.82 2.56 -4.87
CA MET A 223 14.11 2.07 -5.39
C MET A 223 14.41 2.61 -6.79
N SER A 224 13.39 2.75 -7.65
CA SER A 224 13.57 3.29 -9.00
C SER A 224 13.97 4.75 -8.97
N GLU A 225 13.32 5.56 -8.14
CA GLU A 225 13.66 6.97 -7.98
C GLU A 225 15.04 7.17 -7.32
N LEU A 226 15.38 6.33 -6.35
CA LEU A 226 16.70 6.38 -5.73
C LEU A 226 17.82 6.02 -6.72
N ILE A 227 17.63 5.01 -7.58
CA ILE A 227 18.58 4.66 -8.64
C ILE A 227 18.72 5.80 -9.65
N ARG A 228 17.59 6.43 -10.02
CA ARG A 228 17.58 7.56 -10.96
C ARG A 228 18.24 8.82 -10.39
N ASN A 229 18.26 8.95 -9.07
CA ASN A 229 18.79 10.10 -8.34
C ASN A 229 19.93 9.70 -7.39
N PRO A 230 21.18 9.46 -7.91
CA PRO A 230 22.28 8.92 -7.13
C PRO A 230 22.64 9.75 -5.88
N THR A 231 22.55 11.07 -5.95
CA THR A 231 22.79 11.94 -4.79
C THR A 231 21.79 11.72 -3.67
N THR A 232 20.51 11.48 -4.01
CA THR A 232 19.46 11.17 -3.04
C THR A 232 19.67 9.77 -2.45
N MET A 233 20.07 8.80 -3.28
CA MET A 233 20.44 7.45 -2.82
C MET A 233 21.59 7.51 -1.81
N GLU A 234 22.66 8.24 -2.11
CA GLU A 234 23.82 8.39 -1.22
C GLU A 234 23.43 8.99 0.13
N LYS A 235 22.60 10.04 0.14
CA LYS A 235 22.10 10.65 1.39
C LYS A 235 21.31 9.64 2.21
N ALA A 236 20.39 8.90 1.57
CA ALA A 236 19.56 7.90 2.27
C ALA A 236 20.41 6.75 2.84
N GLN A 237 21.35 6.21 2.05
CA GLN A 237 22.28 5.16 2.50
C GLN A 237 23.18 5.65 3.62
N SER A 238 23.74 6.87 3.50
CA SER A 238 24.61 7.47 4.52
C SER A 238 23.88 7.66 5.86
N GLU A 239 22.61 8.09 5.82
CA GLU A 239 21.79 8.18 7.04
C GLU A 239 21.62 6.83 7.70
N VAL A 240 21.14 5.83 6.96
CA VAL A 240 20.86 4.49 7.48
C VAL A 240 22.13 3.86 8.04
N ARG A 241 23.23 3.88 7.28
CA ARG A 241 24.52 3.28 7.67
C ARG A 241 25.15 3.97 8.87
N ARG A 242 25.01 5.29 8.99
CA ARG A 242 25.48 6.07 10.14
C ARG A 242 24.73 5.76 11.43
N ILE A 243 23.39 5.57 11.33
CA ILE A 243 22.52 5.34 12.50
C ILE A 243 22.65 3.91 12.99
N ILE A 244 22.70 2.94 12.11
CA ILE A 244 22.65 1.51 12.43
C ILE A 244 23.98 0.97 12.99
N LYS A 245 25.06 1.71 12.94
CA LYS A 245 26.39 1.42 13.53
C LYS A 245 26.64 -0.08 13.85
N ARG A 246 27.19 -0.85 12.89
CA ARG A 246 27.73 -2.20 13.09
C ARG A 246 26.73 -3.28 13.55
N SER A 247 25.43 -3.03 13.48
CA SER A 247 24.44 -4.09 13.63
C SER A 247 24.39 -4.96 12.37
N SER A 248 24.10 -6.25 12.51
CA SER A 248 23.94 -7.14 11.35
C SER A 248 22.68 -6.88 10.53
N THR A 249 21.71 -6.14 11.08
CA THR A 249 20.41 -5.83 10.44
C THR A 249 19.80 -4.56 11.03
N VAL A 250 19.02 -3.85 10.23
CA VAL A 250 18.13 -2.78 10.70
C VAL A 250 16.93 -3.41 11.40
N THR A 251 16.62 -2.93 12.59
CA THR A 251 15.45 -3.36 13.37
C THR A 251 14.35 -2.31 13.33
N GLU A 252 13.11 -2.70 13.64
CA GLU A 252 11.98 -1.78 13.64
C GLU A 252 12.16 -0.61 14.65
N SER A 253 12.90 -0.83 15.73
CA SER A 253 13.23 0.24 16.72
C SER A 253 14.21 1.30 16.20
N ASP A 254 14.81 1.09 15.05
CA ASP A 254 15.72 2.04 14.44
C ASP A 254 15.01 2.97 13.44
N LEU A 255 13.84 2.53 12.91
CA LEU A 255 13.14 3.21 11.84
C LEU A 255 12.77 4.66 12.19
N ASP A 256 12.32 4.92 13.40
CA ASP A 256 11.95 6.27 13.86
C ASP A 256 13.11 7.30 13.78
N LYS A 257 14.35 6.82 13.69
CA LYS A 257 15.56 7.65 13.61
C LYS A 257 15.95 7.99 12.16
N LEU A 258 15.34 7.34 11.17
CA LEU A 258 15.68 7.43 9.74
C LEU A 258 14.88 8.55 9.06
N HIS A 259 15.16 9.79 9.44
CA HIS A 259 14.38 10.96 9.03
C HIS A 259 14.41 11.19 7.52
N TYR A 260 15.60 11.13 6.89
CA TYR A 260 15.71 11.35 5.45
C TYR A 260 15.03 10.24 4.64
N MET A 261 15.14 8.99 5.10
CA MET A 261 14.41 7.87 4.48
C MET A 261 12.89 8.10 4.49
N HIS A 262 12.33 8.64 5.58
CA HIS A 262 10.92 8.99 5.63
C HIS A 262 10.54 10.07 4.61
N LEU A 263 11.43 11.06 4.37
CA LEU A 263 11.22 12.06 3.30
C LEU A 263 11.23 11.40 1.91
N VAL A 264 12.11 10.42 1.68
CA VAL A 264 12.15 9.62 0.44
C VAL A 264 10.81 8.89 0.24
N ILE A 265 10.27 8.26 1.27
CA ILE A 265 8.97 7.57 1.19
C ILE A 265 7.83 8.56 0.91
N LYS A 266 7.80 9.71 1.58
CA LYS A 266 6.81 10.77 1.31
C LYS A 266 6.87 11.25 -0.14
N GLU A 267 8.06 11.52 -0.65
CA GLU A 267 8.24 12.00 -2.03
C GLU A 267 7.87 10.92 -3.05
N THR A 268 8.20 9.66 -2.76
CA THR A 268 7.75 8.52 -3.57
C THR A 268 6.22 8.45 -3.64
N LEU A 269 5.54 8.56 -2.51
CA LEU A 269 4.08 8.54 -2.46
C LEU A 269 3.43 9.75 -3.12
N ARG A 270 4.11 10.91 -3.16
CA ARG A 270 3.65 12.09 -3.88
C ARG A 270 3.71 11.89 -5.40
N LEU A 271 4.87 11.46 -5.90
CA LEU A 271 5.09 11.25 -7.33
C LEU A 271 4.41 9.98 -7.84
N HIS A 272 4.47 8.90 -7.10
CA HIS A 272 3.99 7.58 -7.49
C HIS A 272 2.97 7.03 -6.49
N PRO A 273 1.81 7.71 -6.29
CA PRO A 273 0.77 7.15 -5.43
C PRO A 273 0.33 5.81 -6.00
N PRO A 274 0.41 4.71 -5.20
CA PRO A 274 0.11 3.36 -5.71
C PRO A 274 -1.27 3.24 -6.34
N THR A 275 -2.25 4.00 -5.81
CA THR A 275 -3.60 4.08 -6.35
C THR A 275 -3.88 5.51 -6.84
N PRO A 276 -3.49 5.84 -8.09
CA PRO A 276 -3.41 7.22 -8.58
C PRO A 276 -4.77 7.94 -8.67
N LEU A 277 -5.87 7.18 -8.80
CA LEU A 277 -7.24 7.72 -8.83
C LEU A 277 -8.01 7.44 -7.54
N LEU A 278 -7.36 6.90 -6.53
CA LEU A 278 -7.95 6.30 -5.34
C LEU A 278 -9.05 5.28 -5.68
N LEU A 279 -9.66 4.66 -4.66
CA LEU A 279 -10.84 3.83 -4.91
C LEU A 279 -12.05 4.72 -5.23
N PRO A 280 -12.86 4.38 -6.24
CA PRO A 280 -13.99 5.20 -6.66
C PRO A 280 -14.99 5.40 -5.53
N ARG A 281 -15.58 6.59 -5.47
CA ARG A 281 -16.69 6.93 -4.58
C ARG A 281 -17.98 7.03 -5.38
N GLU A 282 -19.13 6.99 -4.69
CA GLU A 282 -20.44 7.18 -5.28
C GLU A 282 -21.25 8.18 -4.45
N CYS A 283 -21.89 9.11 -5.15
CA CYS A 283 -22.80 10.08 -4.56
C CYS A 283 -24.09 9.38 -4.11
N ARG A 284 -24.38 9.37 -2.81
CA ARG A 284 -25.53 8.68 -2.21
C ARG A 284 -26.84 9.47 -2.30
N GLU A 285 -26.72 10.77 -2.28
CA GLU A 285 -27.85 11.72 -2.31
C GLU A 285 -27.45 12.96 -3.10
N PRO A 286 -28.37 13.63 -3.77
CA PRO A 286 -28.04 14.84 -4.53
C PRO A 286 -27.39 15.87 -3.62
N CYS A 287 -26.30 16.48 -4.06
CA CYS A 287 -25.61 17.53 -3.33
C CYS A 287 -25.02 18.56 -4.29
N ARG A 288 -24.61 19.70 -3.76
CA ARG A 288 -23.97 20.77 -4.53
C ARG A 288 -22.50 20.88 -4.13
N ILE A 289 -21.62 20.83 -5.14
CA ILE A 289 -20.18 21.05 -4.98
C ILE A 289 -19.80 22.27 -5.81
N PHE A 290 -19.35 23.33 -5.15
CA PHE A 290 -19.22 24.66 -5.75
C PHE A 290 -20.53 25.06 -6.44
N ASP A 291 -20.50 25.35 -7.71
CA ASP A 291 -21.67 25.74 -8.51
C ASP A 291 -22.33 24.57 -9.27
N TYR A 292 -21.92 23.33 -9.00
CA TYR A 292 -22.41 22.15 -9.72
C TYR A 292 -23.34 21.31 -8.86
N ASP A 293 -24.49 20.98 -9.39
CA ASP A 293 -25.41 20.00 -8.80
C ASP A 293 -24.96 18.59 -9.17
N ILE A 294 -24.69 17.77 -8.15
CA ILE A 294 -24.21 16.39 -8.32
C ILE A 294 -25.36 15.43 -8.02
N PRO A 295 -25.87 14.72 -9.06
CA PRO A 295 -26.93 13.74 -8.88
C PRO A 295 -26.51 12.54 -8.05
N LYS A 296 -27.46 11.89 -7.40
CA LYS A 296 -27.29 10.57 -6.80
C LYS A 296 -26.82 9.56 -7.85
N GLY A 297 -25.92 8.65 -7.45
CA GLY A 297 -25.35 7.61 -8.34
C GLY A 297 -24.17 8.11 -9.16
N THR A 298 -23.82 9.39 -9.10
CA THR A 298 -22.60 9.90 -9.76
C THR A 298 -21.37 9.24 -9.18
N ARG A 299 -20.53 8.67 -10.04
CA ARG A 299 -19.22 8.11 -9.67
C ARG A 299 -18.20 9.23 -9.52
N VAL A 300 -17.30 9.09 -8.57
CA VAL A 300 -16.25 10.09 -8.32
C VAL A 300 -14.89 9.41 -8.19
N PHE A 301 -13.93 9.88 -8.99
CA PHE A 301 -12.51 9.55 -8.87
C PHE A 301 -11.75 10.78 -8.35
N ILE A 302 -10.85 10.54 -7.41
CA ILE A 302 -9.93 11.57 -6.90
C ILE A 302 -8.56 11.31 -7.51
N ASN A 303 -8.12 12.21 -8.37
CA ASN A 303 -6.85 12.09 -9.09
C ASN A 303 -5.69 12.55 -8.22
N SER A 304 -5.32 11.72 -7.23
CA SER A 304 -4.23 11.99 -6.29
C SER A 304 -2.88 12.15 -7.00
N TRP A 305 -2.69 11.47 -8.13
CA TRP A 305 -1.52 11.61 -8.98
C TRP A 305 -1.38 13.02 -9.57
N ALA A 306 -2.48 13.61 -10.06
CA ALA A 306 -2.44 14.98 -10.58
C ALA A 306 -2.34 16.02 -9.46
N ILE A 307 -3.00 15.77 -8.32
CA ILE A 307 -2.94 16.63 -7.14
C ILE A 307 -1.51 16.70 -6.61
N GLY A 308 -0.82 15.56 -6.49
CA GLY A 308 0.59 15.49 -6.07
C GLY A 308 1.58 16.14 -7.05
N ARG A 309 1.13 16.55 -8.23
CA ARG A 309 1.92 17.22 -9.29
C ARG A 309 1.38 18.58 -9.69
N ASP A 310 0.54 19.18 -8.87
CA ASP A 310 -0.01 20.51 -9.16
C ASP A 310 1.01 21.60 -8.81
N PRO A 311 1.51 22.38 -9.82
CA PRO A 311 2.51 23.43 -9.59
C PRO A 311 2.03 24.58 -8.69
N LYS A 312 0.72 24.69 -8.43
CA LYS A 312 0.17 25.64 -7.46
C LYS A 312 0.60 25.32 -6.02
N TYR A 313 0.83 24.02 -5.71
CA TYR A 313 1.15 23.54 -4.37
C TYR A 313 2.57 22.98 -4.25
N TRP A 314 3.16 22.54 -5.38
CA TRP A 314 4.44 21.86 -5.41
C TRP A 314 5.41 22.57 -6.36
N GLU A 315 6.51 23.12 -5.82
CA GLU A 315 7.62 23.62 -6.61
C GLU A 315 8.30 22.46 -7.34
N ASP A 316 8.68 22.66 -8.63
CA ASP A 316 9.24 21.59 -9.46
C ASP A 316 8.50 20.25 -9.31
N PRO A 317 7.20 20.20 -9.66
CA PRO A 317 6.31 19.11 -9.26
C PRO A 317 6.64 17.75 -9.86
N GLU A 318 7.40 17.70 -10.95
CA GLU A 318 7.83 16.46 -11.63
C GLU A 318 9.20 15.97 -11.14
N GLU A 319 9.92 16.72 -10.34
CA GLU A 319 11.22 16.35 -9.81
C GLU A 319 11.09 15.58 -8.50
N PHE A 320 11.94 14.57 -8.32
CA PHE A 320 12.04 13.79 -7.09
C PHE A 320 12.95 14.52 -6.09
N LYS A 321 12.36 15.27 -5.18
CA LYS A 321 13.03 16.10 -4.17
C LYS A 321 12.52 15.79 -2.76
N PRO A 322 13.05 14.79 -2.05
CA PRO A 322 12.63 14.49 -0.67
C PRO A 322 12.73 15.68 0.28
N GLU A 323 13.68 16.58 0.03
CA GLU A 323 13.93 17.76 0.84
C GLU A 323 12.76 18.75 0.88
N ARG A 324 11.79 18.67 -0.04
CA ARG A 324 10.55 19.47 0.02
C ARG A 324 9.72 19.21 1.27
N PHE A 325 9.85 18.03 1.84
CA PHE A 325 9.21 17.67 3.10
C PHE A 325 10.06 18.02 4.34
N MET A 326 11.30 18.48 4.16
CA MET A 326 12.14 18.94 5.25
C MET A 326 11.55 20.22 5.83
N ASN A 327 11.30 20.24 7.12
CA ASN A 327 10.63 21.37 7.83
C ASN A 327 9.20 21.67 7.34
N SER A 328 8.56 20.76 6.62
CA SER A 328 7.17 20.86 6.19
C SER A 328 6.25 20.11 7.16
N SER A 329 5.09 20.70 7.47
CA SER A 329 4.03 20.04 8.24
C SER A 329 3.15 19.14 7.39
N ILE A 330 3.30 19.14 6.06
CA ILE A 330 2.49 18.35 5.13
C ILE A 330 2.69 16.86 5.39
N ASP A 331 1.56 16.14 5.60
CA ASP A 331 1.56 14.72 5.89
C ASP A 331 0.40 14.00 5.17
N PHE A 332 0.56 12.69 4.98
CA PHE A 332 -0.43 11.82 4.31
C PHE A 332 -1.59 11.36 5.22
N LYS A 333 -1.76 11.96 6.40
CA LYS A 333 -2.82 11.60 7.37
C LYS A 333 -4.22 12.07 6.97
N GLY A 334 -4.38 12.60 5.75
CA GLY A 334 -5.67 12.94 5.17
C GLY A 334 -6.22 14.33 5.57
N ASN A 335 -5.38 15.21 6.12
CA ASN A 335 -5.72 16.60 6.41
C ASN A 335 -5.15 17.58 5.39
N ASP A 336 -4.03 17.23 4.77
CA ASP A 336 -3.31 18.01 3.78
C ASP A 336 -3.72 17.53 2.39
N PHE A 337 -4.73 18.18 1.79
CA PHE A 337 -5.40 17.70 0.59
C PHE A 337 -4.53 17.78 -0.67
N GLU A 338 -3.43 18.50 -0.64
CA GLU A 338 -2.36 18.47 -1.64
C GLU A 338 -1.57 17.16 -1.61
N PHE A 339 -1.66 16.36 -0.52
CA PHE A 339 -0.92 15.11 -0.33
C PHE A 339 -1.79 14.00 0.28
N ILE A 340 -2.56 13.31 -0.54
CA ILE A 340 -3.56 12.31 -0.11
C ILE A 340 -3.35 10.92 -0.74
N PRO A 341 -2.16 10.32 -0.71
CA PRO A 341 -1.92 9.00 -1.31
C PRO A 341 -2.74 7.89 -0.64
N PHE A 342 -3.11 8.05 0.63
CA PHE A 342 -3.96 7.13 1.40
C PHE A 342 -5.44 7.56 1.44
N GLY A 343 -5.81 8.58 0.67
CA GLY A 343 -7.12 9.18 0.72
C GLY A 343 -7.36 10.04 1.98
N SER A 344 -8.61 10.37 2.25
CA SER A 344 -9.02 11.20 3.38
C SER A 344 -10.44 10.86 3.83
N GLY A 345 -10.85 11.40 4.99
CA GLY A 345 -12.19 11.24 5.56
C GLY A 345 -12.48 9.83 6.05
N ARG A 346 -13.75 9.45 6.08
CA ARG A 346 -14.22 8.15 6.59
C ARG A 346 -13.61 6.97 5.85
N ARG A 347 -13.24 7.14 4.58
CA ARG A 347 -12.66 6.13 3.69
C ARG A 347 -11.14 6.19 3.58
N ILE A 348 -10.46 6.91 4.48
CA ILE A 348 -8.98 6.87 4.55
C ILE A 348 -8.50 5.42 4.73
N CYS A 349 -7.33 5.09 4.20
CA CYS A 349 -6.76 3.74 4.28
C CYS A 349 -6.75 3.22 5.73
N ALA A 350 -7.31 2.04 5.95
CA ALA A 350 -7.31 1.39 7.25
C ALA A 350 -5.94 0.80 7.58
N GLY A 351 -5.20 0.36 6.55
CA GLY A 351 -3.91 -0.30 6.66
C GLY A 351 -2.71 0.63 6.56
N LEU A 352 -2.87 1.95 6.71
CA LEU A 352 -1.80 2.93 6.56
C LEU A 352 -0.56 2.55 7.38
N SER A 353 -0.72 2.31 8.68
CA SER A 353 0.39 1.93 9.56
C SER A 353 1.02 0.58 9.18
N PHE A 354 0.20 -0.41 8.83
CA PHE A 354 0.66 -1.74 8.41
C PHE A 354 1.51 -1.67 7.14
N GLY A 355 1.03 -0.93 6.13
CA GLY A 355 1.75 -0.75 4.86
C GLY A 355 3.06 0.00 5.04
N LEU A 356 3.05 1.13 5.78
CA LEU A 356 4.25 1.93 6.01
C LEU A 356 5.31 1.17 6.79
N SER A 357 4.98 0.49 7.89
CA SER A 357 5.96 -0.30 8.66
C SER A 357 6.64 -1.37 7.79
N SER A 358 5.90 -1.98 6.85
CA SER A 358 6.47 -2.95 5.90
C SER A 358 7.40 -2.27 4.88
N VAL A 359 6.99 -1.13 4.33
CA VAL A 359 7.79 -0.35 3.36
C VAL A 359 9.07 0.16 4.01
N GLU A 360 8.97 0.77 5.18
CA GLU A 360 10.11 1.32 5.92
C GLU A 360 11.14 0.24 6.26
N MET A 361 10.68 -0.91 6.77
CA MET A 361 11.55 -2.00 7.17
C MET A 361 12.30 -2.60 5.98
N VAL A 362 11.64 -2.80 4.85
CA VAL A 362 12.26 -3.33 3.63
C VAL A 362 13.23 -2.32 3.04
N LEU A 363 12.82 -1.06 2.86
CA LEU A 363 13.64 -0.02 2.25
C LEU A 363 14.91 0.23 3.06
N ALA A 364 14.80 0.36 4.38
CA ALA A 364 15.94 0.58 5.27
C ALA A 364 17.00 -0.53 5.12
N ASN A 365 16.57 -1.79 5.08
CA ASN A 365 17.49 -2.92 4.95
C ASN A 365 18.13 -3.01 3.56
N LEU A 366 17.40 -2.70 2.48
CA LEU A 366 17.96 -2.65 1.13
C LEU A 366 19.03 -1.55 0.99
N LEU A 367 18.82 -0.40 1.63
CA LEU A 367 19.76 0.72 1.66
C LEU A 367 20.98 0.43 2.55
N TYR A 368 20.78 -0.29 3.65
CA TYR A 368 21.85 -0.64 4.58
C TYR A 368 22.82 -1.64 3.99
N HIS A 369 22.30 -2.76 3.44
CA HIS A 369 23.10 -3.91 3.07
C HIS A 369 23.77 -3.83 1.71
N PHE A 370 23.23 -3.03 0.78
CA PHE A 370 23.70 -3.05 -0.61
C PHE A 370 23.88 -1.66 -1.18
N ASP A 371 24.91 -1.54 -2.03
CA ASP A 371 24.94 -0.57 -3.11
C ASP A 371 24.29 -1.21 -4.34
N TRP A 372 23.68 -0.37 -5.17
CA TRP A 372 22.88 -0.84 -6.29
C TRP A 372 23.38 -0.28 -7.61
N LYS A 373 23.53 -1.15 -8.61
CA LYS A 373 23.97 -0.74 -9.95
C LYS A 373 22.97 -1.19 -11.01
N LEU A 374 22.82 -0.34 -12.03
CA LEU A 374 22.13 -0.72 -13.25
C LEU A 374 23.01 -1.67 -14.07
N GLY A 375 22.36 -2.53 -14.86
CA GLY A 375 23.06 -3.42 -15.77
C GLY A 375 23.22 -2.86 -17.16
N ASN A 376 23.97 -3.56 -18.02
CA ASN A 376 24.09 -3.29 -19.46
C ASN A 376 24.61 -1.88 -19.83
N GLY A 377 25.35 -1.20 -18.93
CA GLY A 377 25.85 0.14 -19.18
C GLY A 377 24.77 1.23 -19.22
N LEU A 378 23.59 0.95 -18.67
CA LEU A 378 22.52 1.96 -18.56
C LEU A 378 22.92 3.05 -17.57
N GLU A 379 22.66 4.29 -17.97
CA GLU A 379 22.78 5.45 -17.07
C GLU A 379 21.50 5.65 -16.25
N PRO A 380 21.57 6.32 -15.09
CA PRO A 380 20.42 6.53 -14.21
C PRO A 380 19.18 7.15 -14.87
N ASP A 381 19.36 8.05 -15.83
CA ASP A 381 18.30 8.75 -16.57
C ASP A 381 17.65 7.88 -17.67
N GLU A 382 18.30 6.79 -18.07
CA GLU A 382 17.78 5.85 -19.07
C GLU A 382 16.82 4.81 -18.48
N ILE A 383 16.64 4.80 -17.15
CA ILE A 383 15.71 3.86 -16.51
C ILE A 383 14.26 4.13 -16.97
N ASP A 384 13.59 3.08 -17.45
CA ASP A 384 12.19 3.20 -17.87
C ASP A 384 11.28 3.47 -16.67
N MET A 385 10.72 4.68 -16.59
CA MET A 385 9.79 5.12 -15.53
C MET A 385 8.33 5.05 -15.98
N SER A 386 8.02 4.30 -17.04
CA SER A 386 6.64 4.15 -17.51
C SER A 386 5.80 3.30 -16.55
N GLU A 387 4.54 3.71 -16.38
CA GLU A 387 3.55 3.05 -15.53
C GLU A 387 2.75 2.01 -16.32
N SER A 388 2.37 0.91 -15.68
CA SER A 388 1.39 -0.03 -16.20
C SER A 388 -0.02 0.43 -15.85
N ILE A 389 -0.98 0.14 -16.74
CA ILE A 389 -2.40 0.45 -16.50
C ILE A 389 -2.98 -0.60 -15.55
N GLY A 390 -3.57 -0.15 -14.44
CA GLY A 390 -4.21 -1.01 -13.43
C GLY A 390 -4.89 -0.19 -12.34
N LEU A 391 -5.43 -0.88 -11.34
CA LEU A 391 -5.92 -0.26 -10.11
C LEU A 391 -4.76 0.37 -9.36
N THR A 392 -3.60 -0.27 -9.39
CA THR A 392 -2.31 0.22 -8.90
C THR A 392 -1.40 0.58 -10.08
N ALA A 393 -0.70 1.70 -9.95
CA ALA A 393 0.26 2.18 -10.94
C ALA A 393 1.64 1.57 -10.70
N ARG A 394 1.83 0.31 -11.13
CA ARG A 394 3.15 -0.37 -11.08
C ARG A 394 4.05 0.11 -12.21
N ARG A 395 5.34 -0.18 -12.10
CA ARG A 395 6.25 -0.07 -13.24
C ARG A 395 5.81 -1.00 -14.37
N LYS A 396 5.95 -0.54 -15.60
CA LYS A 396 5.68 -1.35 -16.80
C LYS A 396 6.76 -2.40 -17.01
N THR A 397 8.01 -2.04 -16.76
CA THR A 397 9.19 -2.91 -16.88
C THR A 397 9.72 -3.31 -15.50
N PRO A 398 10.10 -4.58 -15.28
CA PRO A 398 10.70 -5.01 -14.03
C PRO A 398 11.99 -4.25 -13.69
N LEU A 399 12.20 -3.94 -12.43
CA LEU A 399 13.43 -3.35 -11.92
C LEU A 399 14.51 -4.43 -11.74
N LEU A 400 15.48 -4.47 -12.65
CA LEU A 400 16.60 -5.39 -12.66
C LEU A 400 17.86 -4.68 -12.20
N LEU A 401 18.41 -5.06 -11.05
CA LEU A 401 19.55 -4.38 -10.42
C LEU A 401 20.64 -5.38 -10.04
N PHE A 402 21.89 -4.91 -10.03
CA PHE A 402 23.04 -5.65 -9.49
C PHE A 402 23.28 -5.20 -8.06
N PRO A 403 23.09 -6.09 -7.06
CA PRO A 403 23.42 -5.78 -5.68
C PRO A 403 24.94 -5.90 -5.47
N VAL A 404 25.52 -4.89 -4.84
CA VAL A 404 26.91 -4.89 -4.38
C VAL A 404 26.86 -4.85 -2.85
N PRO A 405 27.38 -5.86 -2.13
CA PRO A 405 27.36 -5.85 -0.68
C PRO A 405 28.08 -4.63 -0.13
N TYR A 406 27.45 -3.94 0.81
CA TYR A 406 28.12 -2.92 1.57
C TYR A 406 28.97 -3.56 2.66
N GLU A 407 30.28 -3.54 2.47
CA GLU A 407 31.23 -4.00 3.48
C GLU A 407 31.36 -2.94 4.57
N THR A 408 30.81 -3.22 5.75
CA THR A 408 31.23 -2.47 6.94
C THR A 408 32.69 -2.79 7.16
N ASP A 409 33.58 -1.80 7.21
CA ASP A 409 34.97 -1.94 7.61
C ASP A 409 35.05 -2.70 8.98
N MET A 410 34.93 -3.99 8.90
CA MET A 410 35.34 -4.88 9.96
C MET A 410 36.85 -4.88 9.90
N GLY A 411 37.46 -3.92 10.59
CA GLY A 411 38.90 -3.88 10.74
C GLY A 411 39.42 -5.30 10.98
N ILE A 412 40.26 -5.72 10.07
CA ILE A 412 41.23 -6.77 10.28
C ILE A 412 42.04 -6.36 11.52
N ASN A 413 41.58 -6.77 12.68
CA ASN A 413 42.41 -6.87 13.87
C ASN A 413 42.46 -8.35 14.20
N GLY A 414 43.64 -8.88 13.85
CA GLY A 414 44.14 -10.23 14.02
C GLY A 414 44.07 -10.83 15.41
#